data_1c66c0ba82cccc3de08cf233ecb6877c
#
_entry.id   1c66c0ba82cccc3de08cf233ecb6877c
#
_cell.length_a   1.000
_cell.length_b   1.000
_cell.length_c   1.000
_cell.angle_alpha   90.00
_cell.angle_beta   90.00
_cell.angle_gamma   90.00
#
_symmetry.space_group_name_H-M   'P 1'
#
loop_
_entity.id
_entity.type
_entity.pdbx_description
1 polymer ?
#
loop_
_entity_poly.entity_id
_entity_poly.type
_entity_poly.pdbx_seq_one_letter_code
_entity_poly.pdbx_strand_id
1 'polypeptide(L)'
;QMCIRYRRKHIEPAEPLEGDWSANSGYEAGRYLAEHDSTMTAIYAANDQMANGAIAALRDSGLRVPEDVSVVGVDDSLDDFVAHNELTTVRFDLHQRGREVFEHAVPEAGTAGKTVAIRIPGQLIIRHSTAILRA
;
A
#
# COMPACT_ATOMS: atom_id res chain seq x y z
N GLN A 1 4.55 -10.52 -8.59
CA GLN A 1 3.89 -11.46 -7.64
C GLN A 1 2.48 -11.02 -7.23
N MET A 2 2.13 -9.73 -7.22
CA MET A 2 0.76 -9.25 -6.95
C MET A 2 -0.24 -9.75 -8.01
N CYS A 3 0.08 -9.66 -9.27
CA CYS A 3 -0.79 -10.14 -10.37
C CYS A 3 -1.17 -11.63 -10.26
N ILE A 4 -0.31 -12.48 -9.67
CA ILE A 4 -0.61 -13.91 -9.48
C ILE A 4 -1.69 -14.11 -8.41
N ARG A 5 -1.72 -13.30 -7.35
CA ARG A 5 -2.73 -13.40 -6.30
C ARG A 5 -4.09 -12.88 -6.75
N TYR A 6 -4.13 -11.81 -7.53
CA TYR A 6 -5.36 -11.30 -8.14
C TYR A 6 -6.00 -12.36 -9.04
N ARG A 7 -5.23 -13.00 -9.93
CA ARG A 7 -5.72 -14.10 -10.78
C ARG A 7 -6.30 -15.26 -9.98
N ARG A 8 -5.67 -15.65 -8.85
CA ARG A 8 -6.19 -16.74 -8.00
C ARG A 8 -7.52 -16.42 -7.32
N LYS A 9 -7.89 -15.16 -7.22
CA LYS A 9 -9.13 -14.68 -6.62
C LYS A 9 -10.13 -14.18 -7.64
N HIS A 10 -9.83 -14.33 -8.96
CA HIS A 10 -10.63 -13.81 -10.06
C HIS A 10 -10.91 -12.29 -9.94
N ILE A 11 -9.95 -11.55 -9.38
CA ILE A 11 -9.99 -10.11 -9.31
C ILE A 11 -9.16 -9.56 -10.47
N GLU A 12 -9.77 -8.75 -11.32
CA GLU A 12 -9.06 -8.00 -12.36
C GLU A 12 -8.84 -6.58 -11.87
N PRO A 13 -7.59 -6.21 -11.51
CA PRO A 13 -7.30 -4.84 -11.12
C PRO A 13 -7.39 -3.94 -12.36
N ALA A 14 -7.85 -2.71 -12.17
CA ALA A 14 -7.73 -1.66 -13.17
C ALA A 14 -6.25 -1.37 -13.51
N GLU A 15 -6.01 -0.67 -14.60
CA GLU A 15 -4.67 -0.16 -14.96
C GLU A 15 -4.12 0.69 -13.80
N PRO A 16 -2.88 0.45 -13.35
CA PRO A 16 -2.30 1.22 -12.26
C PRO A 16 -2.00 2.66 -12.71
N LEU A 17 -2.32 3.63 -11.87
CA LEU A 17 -1.89 5.00 -12.05
C LEU A 17 -0.50 5.21 -11.46
N GLU A 18 0.36 5.89 -12.20
CA GLU A 18 1.71 6.24 -11.75
C GLU A 18 1.67 7.44 -10.79
N GLY A 19 2.45 7.37 -9.71
CA GLY A 19 2.63 8.44 -8.74
C GLY A 19 4.10 8.63 -8.40
N ASP A 20 4.41 9.70 -7.66
CA ASP A 20 5.76 10.11 -7.26
C ASP A 20 6.04 9.90 -5.75
N TRP A 21 5.28 9.02 -5.10
CA TRP A 21 5.33 8.72 -3.66
C TRP A 21 4.77 9.80 -2.74
N SER A 22 4.41 10.98 -3.26
CA SER A 22 3.86 12.08 -2.47
C SER A 22 2.35 11.91 -2.21
N ALA A 23 1.86 12.53 -1.14
CA ALA A 23 0.42 12.62 -0.88
C ALA A 23 -0.32 13.38 -2.01
N ASN A 24 0.34 14.35 -2.64
CA ASN A 24 -0.26 15.10 -3.75
C ASN A 24 -0.51 14.21 -4.97
N SER A 25 0.45 13.36 -5.36
CA SER A 25 0.23 12.41 -6.47
C SER A 25 -0.87 11.39 -6.14
N GLY A 26 -0.96 10.97 -4.87
CA GLY A 26 -2.07 10.13 -4.39
C GLY A 26 -3.42 10.84 -4.47
N TYR A 27 -3.47 12.13 -4.14
CA TYR A 27 -4.67 12.95 -4.25
C TYR A 27 -5.14 13.08 -5.70
N GLU A 28 -4.24 13.42 -6.63
CA GLU A 28 -4.56 13.53 -8.06
C GLU A 28 -5.05 12.19 -8.64
N ALA A 29 -4.39 11.09 -8.27
CA ALA A 29 -4.82 9.74 -8.68
C ALA A 29 -6.21 9.39 -8.10
N GLY A 30 -6.44 9.65 -6.82
CA GLY A 30 -7.73 9.41 -6.16
C GLY A 30 -8.87 10.22 -6.77
N ARG A 31 -8.61 11.50 -7.08
CA ARG A 31 -9.55 12.38 -7.77
C ARG A 31 -9.89 11.85 -9.17
N TYR A 32 -8.87 11.48 -9.94
CA TYR A 32 -9.06 10.89 -11.27
C TYR A 32 -9.93 9.62 -11.22
N LEU A 33 -9.65 8.72 -10.28
CA LEU A 33 -10.43 7.48 -10.11
C LEU A 33 -11.88 7.77 -9.71
N ALA A 34 -12.12 8.72 -8.79
CA ALA A 34 -13.46 9.11 -8.39
C ALA A 34 -14.30 9.68 -9.54
N GLU A 35 -13.65 10.38 -10.48
CA GLU A 35 -14.30 10.98 -11.65
C GLU A 35 -14.55 9.97 -12.78
N HIS A 36 -13.71 8.93 -12.93
CA HIS A 36 -13.70 8.08 -14.12
C HIS A 36 -14.08 6.61 -13.86
N ASP A 37 -14.08 6.14 -12.60
CA ASP A 37 -14.44 4.76 -12.26
C ASP A 37 -15.50 4.70 -11.16
N SER A 38 -16.77 4.73 -11.57
CA SER A 38 -17.91 4.60 -10.66
C SER A 38 -18.10 3.18 -10.08
N THR A 39 -17.33 2.21 -10.53
CA THR A 39 -17.40 0.81 -10.07
C THR A 39 -16.30 0.46 -9.07
N MET A 40 -15.40 1.38 -8.81
CA MET A 40 -14.29 1.22 -7.88
C MET A 40 -14.80 0.98 -6.45
N THR A 41 -14.34 -0.10 -5.84
CA THR A 41 -14.67 -0.45 -4.44
C THR A 41 -13.45 -0.48 -3.52
N ALA A 42 -12.24 -0.46 -4.09
CA ALA A 42 -11.00 -0.45 -3.32
C ALA A 42 -9.83 0.19 -4.08
N ILE A 43 -8.96 0.87 -3.33
CA ILE A 43 -7.67 1.39 -3.79
C ILE A 43 -6.55 0.73 -2.98
N TYR A 44 -5.52 0.24 -3.67
CA TYR A 44 -4.25 -0.12 -3.11
C TYR A 44 -3.21 0.92 -3.53
N ALA A 45 -2.67 1.66 -2.58
CA ALA A 45 -1.61 2.62 -2.81
C ALA A 45 -0.24 2.04 -2.45
N ALA A 46 0.79 2.41 -3.21
CA ALA A 46 2.13 1.87 -3.06
C ALA A 46 2.84 2.32 -1.78
N ASN A 47 2.38 3.43 -1.17
CA ASN A 47 2.80 3.87 0.16
C ASN A 47 1.66 4.58 0.92
N ASP A 48 1.87 4.88 2.19
CA ASP A 48 0.87 5.50 3.06
C ASP A 48 0.60 6.97 2.73
N GLN A 49 1.59 7.72 2.23
CA GLN A 49 1.38 9.10 1.83
C GLN A 49 0.40 9.18 0.65
N MET A 50 0.62 8.37 -0.39
CA MET A 50 -0.30 8.31 -1.52
C MET A 50 -1.68 7.82 -1.10
N ALA A 51 -1.76 6.81 -0.20
CA ALA A 51 -3.02 6.35 0.36
C ALA A 51 -3.80 7.47 1.05
N ASN A 52 -3.11 8.27 1.88
CA ASN A 52 -3.72 9.39 2.59
C ASN A 52 -4.20 10.49 1.63
N GLY A 53 -3.42 10.78 0.58
CA GLY A 53 -3.83 11.68 -0.49
C GLY A 53 -5.08 11.19 -1.22
N ALA A 54 -5.12 9.91 -1.58
CA ALA A 54 -6.29 9.30 -2.22
C ALA A 54 -7.53 9.36 -1.32
N ILE A 55 -7.41 9.10 -0.01
CA ILE A 55 -8.51 9.24 0.95
C ILE A 55 -9.05 10.66 0.97
N ALA A 56 -8.18 11.67 0.98
CA ALA A 56 -8.59 13.07 0.93
C ALA A 56 -9.40 13.39 -0.34
N ALA A 57 -8.89 12.96 -1.51
CA ALA A 57 -9.56 13.15 -2.79
C ALA A 57 -10.93 12.46 -2.87
N LEU A 58 -11.04 11.23 -2.36
CA LEU A 58 -12.32 10.51 -2.31
C LEU A 58 -13.34 11.26 -1.46
N ARG A 59 -12.93 11.75 -0.28
CA ARG A 59 -13.79 12.52 0.62
C ARG A 59 -14.24 13.84 -0.01
N ASP A 60 -13.34 14.55 -0.68
CA ASP A 60 -13.66 15.78 -1.42
C ASP A 60 -14.62 15.52 -2.59
N SER A 61 -14.57 14.32 -3.16
CA SER A 61 -15.51 13.86 -4.20
C SER A 61 -16.83 13.30 -3.65
N GLY A 62 -17.05 13.37 -2.32
CA GLY A 62 -18.27 12.91 -1.65
C GLY A 62 -18.33 11.40 -1.41
N LEU A 63 -17.26 10.67 -1.64
CA LEU A 63 -17.16 9.22 -1.37
C LEU A 63 -16.68 8.97 0.07
N ARG A 64 -17.29 8.01 0.73
CA ARG A 64 -16.95 7.63 2.10
C ARG A 64 -15.89 6.52 2.11
N VAL A 65 -14.92 6.69 2.97
CA VAL A 65 -13.90 5.66 3.25
C VAL A 65 -14.11 5.21 4.70
N PRO A 66 -14.39 3.94 4.93
CA PRO A 66 -14.32 2.77 4.01
C PRO A 66 -15.63 2.36 3.34
N GLU A 67 -16.78 3.03 3.59
CA GLU A 67 -18.13 2.54 3.26
C GLU A 67 -18.36 2.38 1.76
N ASP A 68 -17.87 3.33 0.95
CA ASP A 68 -18.00 3.31 -0.51
C ASP A 68 -16.73 2.76 -1.17
N VAL A 69 -15.55 3.15 -0.65
CA VAL A 69 -14.24 2.71 -1.18
C VAL A 69 -13.31 2.36 -0.04
N SER A 70 -12.78 1.16 -0.02
CA SER A 70 -11.70 0.74 0.89
C SER A 70 -10.35 1.23 0.38
N VAL A 71 -9.47 1.70 1.29
CA VAL A 71 -8.11 2.13 0.92
C VAL A 71 -7.07 1.41 1.78
N VAL A 72 -6.03 0.89 1.14
CA VAL A 72 -4.89 0.21 1.78
C VAL A 72 -3.59 0.88 1.34
N GLY A 73 -2.74 1.20 2.31
CA GLY A 73 -1.39 1.70 2.10
C GLY A 73 -0.30 0.66 2.33
N VAL A 74 0.93 1.13 2.34
CA VAL A 74 2.16 0.36 2.62
C VAL A 74 3.13 1.23 3.40
N ASP A 75 3.90 0.64 4.29
CA ASP A 75 5.01 1.11 5.13
C ASP A 75 4.64 1.33 6.59
N ASP A 76 3.40 1.67 6.92
CA ASP A 76 2.96 2.10 8.27
C ASP A 76 3.76 3.30 8.80
N SER A 77 3.93 4.28 7.93
CA SER A 77 4.82 5.43 8.14
C SER A 77 4.12 6.68 8.66
N LEU A 78 2.78 6.66 8.85
CA LEU A 78 2.02 7.83 9.26
C LEU A 78 1.85 7.99 10.79
N ASP A 79 2.16 6.98 11.60
CA ASP A 79 1.94 7.02 13.05
C ASP A 79 2.65 8.20 13.73
N ASP A 80 3.80 8.63 13.22
CA ASP A 80 4.56 9.76 13.75
C ASP A 80 4.01 11.13 13.29
N PHE A 81 3.12 11.16 12.28
CA PHE A 81 2.66 12.39 11.63
C PHE A 81 1.16 12.65 11.78
N VAL A 82 0.39 11.63 12.13
CA VAL A 82 -1.07 11.70 12.20
C VAL A 82 -1.54 11.24 13.57
N ALA A 83 -2.21 12.13 14.31
CA ALA A 83 -2.67 11.86 15.69
C ALA A 83 -3.60 10.65 15.81
N HIS A 84 -4.35 10.33 14.76
CA HIS A 84 -5.20 9.16 14.63
C HIS A 84 -4.97 8.55 13.25
N ASN A 85 -4.06 7.57 13.16
CA ASN A 85 -3.84 6.85 11.91
C ASN A 85 -4.93 5.78 11.71
N GLU A 86 -5.91 6.10 10.86
CA GLU A 86 -7.00 5.20 10.50
C GLU A 86 -6.68 4.31 9.30
N LEU A 87 -5.50 4.46 8.68
CA LEU A 87 -5.13 3.77 7.47
C LEU A 87 -4.74 2.31 7.72
N THR A 88 -5.46 1.39 7.10
CA THR A 88 -5.04 -0.01 6.94
C THR A 88 -3.81 -0.07 6.04
N THR A 89 -2.74 -0.72 6.49
CA THR A 89 -1.46 -0.69 5.80
C THR A 89 -0.68 -1.99 5.99
N VAL A 90 0.40 -2.16 5.23
CA VAL A 90 1.35 -3.25 5.40
C VAL A 90 2.61 -2.73 6.07
N ARG A 91 2.88 -3.16 7.30
CA ARG A 91 4.09 -2.83 8.05
C ARG A 91 5.21 -3.80 7.73
N PHE A 92 6.42 -3.27 7.53
CA PHE A 92 7.65 -4.05 7.47
C PHE A 92 8.51 -3.80 8.70
N ASP A 93 9.11 -4.85 9.27
CA ASP A 93 10.14 -4.69 10.30
C ASP A 93 11.43 -4.17 9.64
N LEU A 94 11.60 -2.85 9.68
CA LEU A 94 12.76 -2.16 9.10
C LEU A 94 14.06 -2.50 9.83
N HIS A 95 14.01 -2.80 11.12
CA HIS A 95 15.19 -3.22 11.90
C HIS A 95 15.65 -4.61 11.49
N GLN A 96 14.71 -5.55 11.38
CA GLN A 96 15.02 -6.88 10.86
C GLN A 96 15.54 -6.78 9.43
N ARG A 97 14.87 -6.01 8.56
CA ARG A 97 15.26 -5.82 7.17
C ARG A 97 16.67 -5.23 7.03
N GLY A 98 17.00 -4.21 7.83
CA GLY A 98 18.33 -3.61 7.85
C GLY A 98 19.41 -4.60 8.28
N ARG A 99 19.14 -5.40 9.32
CA ARG A 99 20.04 -6.44 9.83
C ARG A 99 20.32 -7.50 8.77
N GLU A 100 19.27 -8.07 8.17
CA GLU A 100 19.38 -9.08 7.11
C GLU A 100 20.19 -8.56 5.89
N VAL A 101 19.90 -7.33 5.46
CA VAL A 101 20.65 -6.70 4.37
C VAL A 101 22.12 -6.55 4.74
N PHE A 102 22.43 -6.08 5.95
CA PHE A 102 23.81 -5.87 6.40
C PHE A 102 24.59 -7.19 6.51
N GLU A 103 24.01 -8.21 7.14
CA GLU A 103 24.63 -9.53 7.33
C GLU A 103 24.95 -10.21 6.00
N HIS A 104 24.12 -10.00 4.97
CA HIS A 104 24.31 -10.63 3.66
C HIS A 104 25.03 -9.73 2.63
N ALA A 105 25.20 -8.44 2.91
CA ALA A 105 25.97 -7.52 2.07
C ALA A 105 27.48 -7.68 2.25
N VAL A 106 27.92 -8.23 3.39
CA VAL A 106 29.33 -8.52 3.67
C VAL A 106 29.59 -10.00 3.38
N PRO A 107 30.18 -10.36 2.22
CA PRO A 107 30.42 -11.76 1.90
C PRO A 107 31.42 -12.38 2.87
N GLU A 108 31.11 -13.52 3.43
CA GLU A 108 32.13 -14.36 4.08
C GLU A 108 33.18 -14.79 3.07
N ALA A 109 34.43 -14.95 3.53
CA ALA A 109 35.55 -15.38 2.67
C ALA A 109 35.19 -16.73 2.00
N GLY A 110 35.14 -16.75 0.67
CA GLY A 110 34.79 -17.92 -0.12
C GLY A 110 33.35 -18.03 -0.60
N THR A 111 32.47 -17.08 -0.25
CA THR A 111 31.04 -17.05 -0.69
C THR A 111 30.79 -16.01 -1.80
N ALA A 112 31.82 -15.34 -2.29
CA ALA A 112 31.71 -14.34 -3.36
C ALA A 112 31.01 -14.92 -4.60
N GLY A 113 29.92 -14.23 -5.04
CA GLY A 113 29.16 -14.60 -6.23
C GLY A 113 27.93 -15.48 -5.98
N LYS A 114 27.60 -15.84 -4.75
CA LYS A 114 26.32 -16.51 -4.44
C LYS A 114 25.22 -15.48 -4.24
N THR A 115 24.16 -15.58 -5.04
CA THR A 115 22.94 -14.79 -4.84
C THR A 115 22.10 -15.42 -3.74
N VAL A 116 21.79 -14.65 -2.69
CA VAL A 116 20.89 -15.07 -1.61
C VAL A 116 19.57 -14.30 -1.76
N ALA A 117 18.46 -15.01 -1.80
CA ALA A 117 17.12 -14.42 -1.79
C ALA A 117 16.53 -14.55 -0.39
N ILE A 118 16.40 -13.42 0.31
CA ILE A 118 15.80 -13.36 1.65
C ILE A 118 14.38 -12.83 1.51
N ARG A 119 13.43 -13.53 2.14
CA ARG A 119 12.04 -13.11 2.19
C ARG A 119 11.68 -12.69 3.60
N ILE A 120 11.43 -11.40 3.78
CA ILE A 120 10.95 -10.83 5.03
C ILE A 120 9.45 -10.56 4.85
N PRO A 121 8.56 -11.21 5.62
CA PRO A 121 7.12 -11.02 5.49
C PRO A 121 6.73 -9.64 6.03
N GLY A 122 5.79 -8.97 5.35
CA GLY A 122 5.08 -7.81 5.89
C GLY A 122 3.93 -8.26 6.79
N GLN A 123 3.58 -7.43 7.77
CA GLN A 123 2.42 -7.59 8.64
C GLN A 123 1.28 -6.68 8.17
N LEU A 124 0.09 -7.22 7.92
CA LEU A 124 -1.09 -6.42 7.65
C LEU A 124 -1.61 -5.81 8.96
N ILE A 125 -1.67 -4.49 9.02
CA ILE A 125 -2.21 -3.71 10.13
C ILE A 125 -3.59 -3.21 9.69
N ILE A 126 -4.63 -3.83 10.23
CA ILE A 126 -6.02 -3.48 9.88
C ILE A 126 -6.46 -2.31 10.79
N ARG A 127 -6.95 -1.25 10.15
CA ARG A 127 -7.53 -0.07 10.81
C ARG A 127 -8.91 0.24 10.19
N HIS A 128 -9.30 1.49 10.13
CA HIS A 128 -10.65 1.92 9.75
C HIS A 128 -10.83 2.27 8.27
N SER A 129 -9.77 2.26 7.45
CA SER A 129 -9.87 2.59 6.02
C SER A 129 -10.31 1.44 5.12
N THR A 130 -10.65 0.29 5.69
CA THR A 130 -11.13 -0.89 4.94
C THR A 130 -12.37 -1.49 5.59
N ALA A 131 -13.30 -1.96 4.77
CA ALA A 131 -14.50 -2.66 5.19
C ALA A 131 -14.81 -3.87 4.30
N ILE A 132 -15.72 -4.72 4.77
CA ILE A 132 -16.27 -5.80 3.95
C ILE A 132 -17.15 -5.20 2.87
N LEU A 133 -16.90 -5.58 1.61
CA LEU A 133 -17.75 -5.18 0.49
C LEU A 133 -19.19 -5.63 0.76
N ARG A 134 -20.12 -4.68 0.79
CA ARG A 134 -21.55 -4.99 0.86
C ARG A 134 -22.01 -5.30 -0.55
N ALA A 135 -22.55 -6.51 -0.73
CA ALA A 135 -23.16 -6.95 -1.98
C ALA A 135 -24.47 -6.18 -2.25
#